data_4192a7f91467a308abf0f427bb5fad24
#
_entry.id   4192a7f91467a308abf0f427bb5fad24
#
_cell.length_a   1.000
_cell.length_b   1.000
_cell.length_c   1.000
_cell.angle_alpha   90.00
_cell.angle_beta   90.00
_cell.angle_gamma   90.00
#
_symmetry.space_group_name_H-M   'P 1'
#
loop_
_entity.id
_entity.type
_entity.pdbx_description
1 polymer ?
#
loop_
_entity_poly.entity_id
_entity_poly.type
_entity_poly.pdbx_seq_one_letter_code
_entity_poly.pdbx_strand_id
1 'polypeptide(L)'
;MKKYNCNNTLDYAHEFTRMCNTFHCSSGCPLYVLPCGAAKNITPEHIRRVQEWSDNHPETVLTDKQVEIFKALNLLGFRYIAKGASGKVDAYTHQPGKCGEVWVYTAGECARTQFLRPGIFDAISSLVNWNDTEPLCIAEALEQAEEVNP
;
A
#
# COMPACT_ATOMS: atom_id res chain seq x y z
N MET A 1 8.86 4.76 -7.58
CA MET A 1 8.87 4.50 -6.13
C MET A 1 9.82 5.47 -5.48
N LYS A 2 9.35 6.26 -4.53
CA LYS A 2 10.16 7.21 -3.78
C LYS A 2 10.92 6.47 -2.68
N LYS A 3 12.23 6.73 -2.57
CA LYS A 3 13.06 6.18 -1.50
C LYS A 3 13.41 7.29 -0.52
N TYR A 4 13.21 7.03 0.75
CA TYR A 4 13.52 7.93 1.84
C TYR A 4 14.85 7.55 2.50
N ASN A 5 15.59 8.56 2.98
CA ASN A 5 16.80 8.36 3.76
C ASN A 5 16.54 8.75 5.22
N CYS A 6 16.20 7.78 6.06
CA CYS A 6 15.86 8.01 7.46
C CYS A 6 17.03 8.54 8.34
N ASN A 7 18.23 8.73 7.79
CA ASN A 7 19.27 9.53 8.43
C ASN A 7 18.97 11.04 8.36
N ASN A 8 18.05 11.46 7.47
CA ASN A 8 17.49 12.81 7.42
C ASN A 8 16.30 12.88 8.37
N THR A 9 16.23 13.91 9.20
CA THR A 9 15.17 14.07 10.20
C THR A 9 13.76 14.15 9.60
N LEU A 10 13.61 14.82 8.45
CA LEU A 10 12.31 14.96 7.77
C LEU A 10 11.86 13.62 7.19
N ASP A 11 12.75 12.91 6.49
CA ASP A 11 12.46 11.59 5.93
C ASP A 11 12.16 10.59 7.04
N TYR A 12 12.92 10.63 8.16
CA TYR A 12 12.64 9.80 9.32
C TYR A 12 11.26 10.08 9.90
N ALA A 13 10.90 11.35 10.12
CA ALA A 13 9.60 11.71 10.69
C ALA A 13 8.44 11.26 9.78
N HIS A 14 8.59 11.43 8.47
CA HIS A 14 7.62 10.98 7.49
C HIS A 14 7.43 9.46 7.55
N GLU A 15 8.52 8.68 7.42
CA GLU A 15 8.47 7.22 7.41
C GLU A 15 8.04 6.63 8.76
N PHE A 16 8.45 7.24 9.86
CA PHE A 16 8.01 6.87 11.20
C PHE A 16 6.49 7.04 11.34
N THR A 17 5.93 8.17 10.88
CA THR A 17 4.48 8.42 10.93
C THR A 17 3.73 7.42 10.06
N ARG A 18 4.20 7.18 8.84
CA ARG A 18 3.62 6.21 7.91
C ARG A 18 3.61 4.79 8.50
N MET A 19 4.73 4.37 9.08
CA MET A 19 4.84 3.08 9.78
C MET A 19 3.89 2.99 10.98
N CYS A 20 3.80 4.02 11.81
CA CYS A 20 2.90 4.06 12.95
C CYS A 20 1.43 3.96 12.53
N ASN A 21 1.04 4.64 11.47
CA ASN A 21 -0.32 4.55 10.92
C ASN A 21 -0.65 3.13 10.44
N THR A 22 0.32 2.40 9.90
CA THR A 22 0.13 1.01 9.46
C THR A 22 -0.08 0.06 10.63
N PHE A 23 0.70 0.19 11.71
CA PHE A 23 0.70 -0.80 12.81
C PHE A 23 -0.17 -0.44 14.01
N HIS A 24 -0.59 0.82 14.15
CA HIS A 24 -1.43 1.29 15.28
C HIS A 24 -0.92 0.80 16.65
N CYS A 25 0.39 0.84 16.87
CA CYS A 25 1.06 0.37 18.11
C CYS A 25 0.76 -1.09 18.47
N SER A 26 0.65 -1.97 17.48
CA SER A 26 0.47 -3.41 17.68
C SER A 26 1.80 -4.14 17.90
N SER A 27 1.73 -5.41 18.32
CA SER A 27 2.90 -6.28 18.47
C SER A 27 3.67 -6.56 17.17
N GLY A 28 3.06 -6.31 16.02
CA GLY A 28 3.71 -6.39 14.70
C GLY A 28 4.59 -5.19 14.35
N CYS A 29 4.49 -4.08 15.10
CA CYS A 29 5.29 -2.89 14.84
C CYS A 29 6.79 -3.17 15.00
N PRO A 30 7.65 -2.80 14.01
CA PRO A 30 9.10 -2.97 14.12
C PRO A 30 9.74 -2.32 15.35
N LEU A 31 9.10 -1.29 15.92
CA LEU A 31 9.56 -0.59 17.11
C LEU A 31 8.89 -1.06 18.41
N TYR A 32 8.04 -2.09 18.37
CA TYR A 32 7.28 -2.53 19.55
C TYR A 32 8.11 -2.80 20.81
N VAL A 33 9.34 -3.30 20.63
CA VAL A 33 10.26 -3.60 21.72
C VAL A 33 11.16 -2.41 22.12
N LEU A 34 11.06 -1.29 21.43
CA LEU A 34 11.80 -0.07 21.73
C LEU A 34 10.86 0.94 22.41
N PRO A 35 11.38 1.83 23.26
CA PRO A 35 10.56 2.91 23.81
C PRO A 35 10.13 3.87 22.68
N CYS A 36 9.01 3.57 22.07
CA CYS A 36 8.41 4.31 20.96
C CYS A 36 7.78 5.64 21.42
N GLY A 37 7.99 6.03 22.68
CA GLY A 37 7.43 7.26 23.23
C GLY A 37 8.11 8.48 22.64
N ALA A 38 7.39 9.18 21.78
CA ALA A 38 7.60 10.59 21.46
C ALA A 38 9.06 11.07 21.50
N ALA A 39 9.76 10.95 20.39
CA ALA A 39 10.81 11.89 19.92
C ALA A 39 11.95 12.34 20.88
N LYS A 40 11.98 11.97 22.15
CA LYS A 40 12.99 12.49 23.07
C LYS A 40 14.33 11.76 22.99
N ASN A 41 14.35 10.53 22.47
CA ASN A 41 15.58 9.73 22.38
C ASN A 41 15.55 8.83 21.13
N ILE A 42 15.56 9.42 19.94
CA ILE A 42 15.76 8.65 18.71
C ILE A 42 17.19 8.09 18.74
N THR A 43 17.32 6.78 18.75
CA THR A 43 18.60 6.09 18.70
C THR A 43 18.91 5.63 17.27
N PRO A 44 20.18 5.32 16.94
CA PRO A 44 20.52 4.71 15.65
C PRO A 44 19.70 3.45 15.32
N GLU A 45 19.32 2.69 16.34
CA GLU A 45 18.47 1.50 16.16
C GLU A 45 17.06 1.84 15.72
N HIS A 46 16.46 2.93 16.21
CA HIS A 46 15.16 3.42 15.69
C HIS A 46 15.26 3.78 14.21
N ILE A 47 16.31 4.54 13.84
CA ILE A 47 16.55 4.95 12.47
C ILE A 47 16.71 3.73 11.56
N ARG A 48 17.51 2.75 11.98
CA ARG A 48 17.73 1.52 11.22
C ARG A 48 16.43 0.76 10.97
N ARG A 49 15.59 0.58 11.99
CA ARG A 49 14.33 -0.18 11.86
C ARG A 49 13.29 0.55 11.00
N VAL A 50 13.20 1.86 11.13
CA VAL A 50 12.31 2.66 10.27
C VAL A 50 12.80 2.61 8.82
N GLN A 51 14.13 2.67 8.57
CA GLN A 51 14.70 2.54 7.24
C GLN A 51 14.42 1.16 6.64
N GLU A 52 14.66 0.09 7.39
CA GLU A 52 14.36 -1.28 6.92
C GLU A 52 12.88 -1.46 6.58
N TRP A 53 12.00 -0.89 7.41
CA TRP A 53 10.58 -0.92 7.12
C TRP A 53 10.25 -0.12 5.85
N SER A 54 10.78 1.10 5.72
CA SER A 54 10.60 1.97 4.54
C SER A 54 11.07 1.31 3.25
N ASP A 55 12.24 0.64 3.28
CA ASP A 55 12.79 -0.06 2.12
C ASP A 55 11.91 -1.23 1.67
N ASN A 56 11.23 -1.89 2.61
CA ASN A 56 10.32 -3.00 2.34
C ASN A 56 8.88 -2.55 2.02
N HIS A 57 8.54 -1.29 2.34
CA HIS A 57 7.21 -0.70 2.12
C HIS A 57 7.36 0.63 1.35
N PRO A 58 7.86 0.59 0.12
CA PRO A 58 8.07 1.82 -0.66
C PRO A 58 6.74 2.55 -0.89
N GLU A 59 6.80 3.88 -0.78
CA GLU A 59 5.63 4.72 -1.02
C GLU A 59 5.14 4.59 -2.46
N THR A 60 3.85 4.35 -2.62
CA THR A 60 3.21 4.27 -3.92
C THR A 60 2.87 5.68 -4.39
N VAL A 61 3.79 6.29 -5.14
CA VAL A 61 3.50 7.57 -5.81
C VAL A 61 2.73 7.28 -7.09
N LEU A 62 1.47 7.68 -7.12
CA LEU A 62 0.64 7.56 -8.31
C LEU A 62 0.99 8.63 -9.34
N THR A 63 1.04 8.25 -10.61
CA THR A 63 1.05 9.20 -11.73
C THR A 63 -0.35 9.78 -11.94
N ASP A 64 -0.46 10.96 -12.58
CA ASP A 64 -1.75 11.59 -12.87
C ASP A 64 -2.71 10.61 -13.57
N LYS A 65 -2.20 9.84 -14.53
CA LYS A 65 -2.98 8.82 -15.23
C LYS A 65 -3.50 7.72 -14.29
N GLN A 66 -2.70 7.30 -13.32
CA GLN A 66 -3.10 6.29 -12.32
C GLN A 66 -4.13 6.87 -11.36
N VAL A 67 -3.99 8.13 -10.97
CA VAL A 67 -5.00 8.85 -10.17
C VAL A 67 -6.34 8.90 -10.89
N GLU A 68 -6.37 9.24 -12.18
CA GLU A 68 -7.60 9.23 -12.99
C GLU A 68 -8.23 7.83 -13.06
N ILE A 69 -7.42 6.80 -13.29
CA ILE A 69 -7.90 5.41 -13.31
C ILE A 69 -8.49 5.03 -11.95
N PHE A 70 -7.82 5.36 -10.84
CA PHE A 70 -8.30 5.02 -9.50
C PHE A 70 -9.57 5.78 -9.15
N LYS A 71 -9.69 7.06 -9.53
CA LYS A 71 -10.93 7.84 -9.37
C LYS A 71 -12.09 7.19 -10.14
N ALA A 72 -11.84 6.76 -11.38
CA ALA A 72 -12.85 6.06 -12.19
C ALA A 72 -13.26 4.70 -11.57
N LEU A 73 -12.29 3.90 -11.11
CA LEU A 73 -12.57 2.62 -10.44
C LEU A 73 -13.37 2.82 -9.15
N ASN A 74 -13.00 3.82 -8.34
CA ASN A 74 -13.71 4.15 -7.11
C ASN A 74 -15.16 4.59 -7.39
N LEU A 75 -15.39 5.38 -8.44
CA LEU A 75 -16.72 5.78 -8.89
C LEU A 75 -17.58 4.58 -9.34
N LEU A 76 -16.96 3.58 -9.95
CA LEU A 76 -17.61 2.32 -10.36
C LEU A 76 -17.85 1.36 -9.18
N GLY A 77 -17.45 1.74 -7.95
CA GLY A 77 -17.65 0.96 -6.74
C GLY A 77 -16.53 -0.02 -6.40
N PHE A 78 -15.44 -0.05 -7.17
CA PHE A 78 -14.26 -0.85 -6.80
C PHE A 78 -13.51 -0.19 -5.65
N ARG A 79 -13.02 -1.02 -4.73
CA ARG A 79 -12.32 -0.56 -3.52
C ARG A 79 -10.89 -1.09 -3.42
N TYR A 80 -10.61 -2.20 -4.08
CA TYR A 80 -9.33 -2.89 -3.97
C TYR A 80 -8.82 -3.34 -5.33
N ILE A 81 -7.49 -3.44 -5.43
CA ILE A 81 -6.79 -3.99 -6.59
C ILE A 81 -5.79 -5.03 -6.08
N ALA A 82 -5.69 -6.14 -6.77
CA ALA A 82 -4.69 -7.15 -6.48
C ALA A 82 -4.22 -7.87 -7.73
N LYS A 83 -3.00 -8.41 -7.68
CA LYS A 83 -2.36 -9.16 -8.76
C LYS A 83 -2.28 -10.63 -8.39
N GLY A 84 -2.83 -11.51 -9.22
CA GLY A 84 -2.71 -12.95 -9.06
C GLY A 84 -1.33 -13.48 -9.45
N ALA A 85 -1.03 -14.73 -9.11
CA ALA A 85 0.25 -15.41 -9.45
C ALA A 85 0.49 -15.46 -10.97
N SER A 86 -0.56 -15.51 -11.78
CA SER A 86 -0.47 -15.45 -13.24
C SER A 86 -0.05 -14.07 -13.79
N GLY A 87 0.12 -13.07 -12.93
CA GLY A 87 0.40 -11.69 -13.32
C GLY A 87 -0.83 -10.87 -13.68
N LYS A 88 -2.03 -11.47 -13.65
CA LYS A 88 -3.28 -10.79 -13.93
C LYS A 88 -3.67 -9.88 -12.76
N VAL A 89 -4.08 -8.65 -13.07
CA VAL A 89 -4.57 -7.67 -12.10
C VAL A 89 -6.10 -7.64 -12.17
N ASP A 90 -6.74 -7.73 -11.01
CA ASP A 90 -8.18 -7.67 -10.87
C ASP A 90 -8.58 -6.59 -9.87
N ALA A 91 -9.74 -5.96 -10.10
CA ALA A 91 -10.32 -4.98 -9.19
C ALA A 91 -11.53 -5.59 -8.44
N TYR A 92 -11.68 -5.25 -7.17
CA TYR A 92 -12.65 -5.85 -6.26
C TYR A 92 -13.46 -4.77 -5.55
N THR A 93 -14.75 -5.04 -5.33
CA THR A 93 -15.66 -4.17 -4.56
C THR A 93 -15.50 -4.35 -3.06
N HIS A 94 -15.01 -5.50 -2.61
CA HIS A 94 -14.75 -5.85 -1.23
C HIS A 94 -13.33 -6.39 -1.08
N GLN A 95 -12.79 -6.37 0.12
CA GLN A 95 -11.44 -6.84 0.38
C GLN A 95 -11.30 -8.33 0.04
N PRO A 96 -10.49 -8.68 -0.95
CA PRO A 96 -10.23 -10.08 -1.29
C PRO A 96 -9.19 -10.68 -0.34
N GLY A 97 -9.23 -12.01 -0.18
CA GLY A 97 -8.19 -12.78 0.48
C GLY A 97 -7.45 -13.68 -0.50
N LYS A 98 -6.22 -14.09 -0.18
CA LYS A 98 -5.48 -15.06 -0.98
C LYS A 98 -6.03 -16.47 -0.79
N CYS A 99 -6.27 -17.16 -1.91
CA CYS A 99 -6.62 -18.58 -1.96
C CYS A 99 -5.81 -19.27 -3.06
N GLY A 100 -4.82 -20.05 -2.68
CA GLY A 100 -3.88 -20.65 -3.65
C GLY A 100 -3.15 -19.56 -4.44
N GLU A 101 -3.27 -19.58 -5.77
CA GLU A 101 -2.60 -18.64 -6.70
C GLU A 101 -3.46 -17.46 -7.11
N VAL A 102 -4.62 -17.26 -6.48
CA VAL A 102 -5.58 -16.21 -6.85
C VAL A 102 -6.05 -15.43 -5.62
N TRP A 103 -6.55 -14.23 -5.86
CA TRP A 103 -7.29 -13.47 -4.87
C TRP A 103 -8.77 -13.74 -5.05
N VAL A 104 -9.47 -14.05 -3.96
CA VAL A 104 -10.91 -14.38 -3.97
C VAL A 104 -11.63 -13.63 -2.86
N TYR A 105 -12.91 -13.37 -3.08
CA TYR A 105 -13.78 -12.89 -2.03
C TYR A 105 -14.37 -14.06 -1.25
N THR A 106 -14.27 -14.06 0.07
CA THR A 106 -14.56 -15.22 0.94
C THR A 106 -16.03 -15.42 1.26
N ALA A 107 -16.95 -14.59 0.79
CA ALA A 107 -18.39 -14.67 1.11
C ALA A 107 -19.23 -15.49 0.11
N GLY A 108 -18.64 -16.45 -0.59
CA GLY A 108 -19.40 -17.45 -1.36
C GLY A 108 -19.94 -17.00 -2.71
N GLU A 109 -19.90 -15.73 -3.04
CA GLU A 109 -20.16 -15.23 -4.38
C GLU A 109 -18.84 -14.79 -5.00
N CYS A 110 -18.48 -15.38 -6.15
CA CYS A 110 -17.37 -14.88 -6.96
C CYS A 110 -17.61 -13.39 -7.20
N ALA A 111 -16.88 -12.54 -6.46
CA ALA A 111 -16.88 -11.12 -6.73
C ALA A 111 -16.60 -10.95 -8.21
N ARG A 112 -17.49 -10.26 -8.90
CA ARG A 112 -17.35 -10.04 -10.34
C ARG A 112 -16.07 -9.26 -10.56
N THR A 113 -15.02 -9.98 -10.88
CA THR A 113 -13.86 -9.40 -11.53
C THR A 113 -14.35 -8.89 -12.88
N GLN A 114 -14.69 -7.62 -12.96
CA GLN A 114 -14.91 -7.03 -14.26
C GLN A 114 -13.53 -6.93 -14.92
N PHE A 115 -13.38 -7.65 -16.02
CA PHE A 115 -12.21 -7.57 -16.90
C PHE A 115 -12.06 -6.14 -17.38
N LEU A 116 -11.17 -5.41 -16.76
CA LEU A 116 -10.75 -4.11 -17.29
C LEU A 116 -10.00 -4.36 -18.61
N ARG A 117 -10.09 -3.42 -19.52
CA ARG A 117 -9.40 -3.54 -20.81
C ARG A 117 -7.88 -3.58 -20.61
N PRO A 118 -7.12 -4.31 -21.42
CA PRO A 118 -5.67 -4.48 -21.25
C PRO A 118 -4.89 -3.20 -20.96
N GLY A 119 -5.15 -2.11 -21.65
CA GLY A 119 -4.41 -0.85 -21.47
C GLY A 119 -4.61 -0.14 -20.11
N ILE A 120 -5.69 -0.44 -19.38
CA ILE A 120 -5.91 0.07 -18.01
C ILE A 120 -5.04 -0.72 -17.04
N PHE A 121 -4.96 -2.04 -17.19
CA PHE A 121 -4.16 -2.90 -16.34
C PHE A 121 -2.67 -2.62 -16.45
N ASP A 122 -2.17 -2.38 -17.65
CA ASP A 122 -0.76 -2.08 -17.88
C ASP A 122 -0.33 -0.85 -17.06
N ALA A 123 -1.21 0.16 -16.98
CA ALA A 123 -0.93 1.39 -16.25
C ALA A 123 -0.85 1.20 -14.72
N ILE A 124 -1.57 0.22 -14.16
CA ILE A 124 -1.65 -0.02 -12.71
C ILE A 124 -0.94 -1.30 -12.25
N SER A 125 -0.52 -2.16 -13.20
CA SER A 125 0.05 -3.47 -12.86
C SER A 125 1.40 -3.38 -12.11
N SER A 126 2.09 -2.25 -12.22
CA SER A 126 3.34 -1.98 -11.50
C SER A 126 3.13 -1.61 -10.03
N LEU A 127 1.88 -1.26 -9.64
CA LEU A 127 1.54 -0.83 -8.29
C LEU A 127 1.26 -2.00 -7.35
N VAL A 128 1.01 -3.19 -7.89
CA VAL A 128 0.64 -4.38 -7.15
C VAL A 128 1.50 -5.57 -7.54
N ASN A 129 1.82 -6.42 -6.56
CA ASN A 129 2.62 -7.63 -6.75
C ASN A 129 1.89 -8.84 -6.18
N TRP A 130 2.11 -10.03 -6.77
CA TRP A 130 1.57 -11.27 -6.20
C TRP A 130 2.07 -11.53 -4.77
N ASN A 131 3.30 -11.10 -4.45
CA ASN A 131 3.88 -11.28 -3.13
C ASN A 131 3.32 -10.33 -2.05
N ASP A 132 2.51 -9.32 -2.44
CA ASP A 132 1.87 -8.43 -1.47
C ASP A 132 0.99 -9.27 -0.53
N THR A 133 1.04 -8.96 0.76
CA THR A 133 0.26 -9.67 1.79
C THR A 133 -1.20 -9.25 1.80
N GLU A 134 -1.46 -8.03 1.33
CA GLU A 134 -2.79 -7.40 1.28
C GLU A 134 -3.04 -6.78 -0.09
N PRO A 135 -4.31 -6.66 -0.51
CA PRO A 135 -4.67 -5.97 -1.72
C PRO A 135 -4.47 -4.45 -1.56
N LEU A 136 -4.14 -3.75 -2.63
CA LEU A 136 -4.04 -2.30 -2.64
C LEU A 136 -5.42 -1.67 -2.45
N CYS A 137 -5.60 -0.84 -1.41
CA CYS A 137 -6.81 -0.04 -1.19
C CYS A 137 -6.78 1.21 -2.07
N ILE A 138 -7.80 1.36 -2.93
CA ILE A 138 -7.89 2.49 -3.89
C ILE A 138 -8.05 3.82 -3.14
N ALA A 139 -8.85 3.86 -2.07
CA ALA A 139 -9.10 5.09 -1.32
C ALA A 139 -7.82 5.59 -0.64
N GLU A 140 -7.10 4.72 0.04
CA GLU A 140 -5.82 5.06 0.70
C GLU A 140 -4.76 5.55 -0.30
N ALA A 141 -4.69 4.90 -1.47
CA ALA A 141 -3.75 5.31 -2.52
C ALA A 141 -4.10 6.69 -3.10
N LEU A 142 -5.39 7.03 -3.20
CA LEU A 142 -5.83 8.37 -3.64
C LEU A 142 -5.57 9.43 -2.59
N GLU A 143 -5.82 9.16 -1.31
CA GLU A 143 -5.52 10.07 -0.19
C GLU A 143 -4.03 10.41 -0.16
N GLN A 144 -3.16 9.41 -0.26
CA GLN A 144 -1.71 9.61 -0.32
C GLN A 144 -1.28 10.45 -1.54
N ALA A 145 -1.94 10.29 -2.69
CA ALA A 145 -1.63 11.07 -3.88
C ALA A 145 -2.04 12.55 -3.75
N GLU A 146 -3.12 12.85 -3.02
CA GLU A 146 -3.58 14.22 -2.78
C GLU A 146 -2.67 14.96 -1.77
N GLU A 147 -2.09 14.25 -0.79
CA GLU A 147 -1.14 14.83 0.17
C GLU A 147 0.19 15.24 -0.49
N VAL A 148 0.59 14.56 -1.57
CA VAL A 148 1.87 14.80 -2.27
C VAL A 148 1.76 15.91 -3.32
N ASN A 149 0.56 16.20 -3.83
CA ASN A 149 0.26 17.23 -4.83
C ASN A 149 -0.88 18.15 -4.35
N PRO A 150 -0.63 19.02 -3.34
CA PRO A 150 -1.64 19.97 -2.86
C PRO A 150 -1.95 21.10 -3.85
#